data_b49c3317658c53aa86ecc4f926afa187
#
_entry.id   b49c3317658c53aa86ecc4f926afa187
#
_cell.length_a   1.000
_cell.length_b   1.000
_cell.length_c   1.000
_cell.angle_alpha   90.00
_cell.angle_beta   90.00
_cell.angle_gamma   90.00
#
_symmetry.space_group_name_H-M   'P 1'
#
loop_
_entity.id
_entity.type
_entity.pdbx_description
1 polymer ?
#
loop_
_entity_poly.entity_id
_entity_poly.type
_entity_poly.pdbx_seq_one_letter_code
_entity_poly.pdbx_strand_id
1 'polypeptide(L)'
;AGLEQISGGQILLDGEDITNKDPKDRNIGMVFQQYSLFPNMTVEENLSFGLKLQKLPSDEIGRRVRDAIDMVELKGKEKEYPGNLSGGQQQRVALARGIVMQPKVLLLDEPLSAIDAKLRKSLQTSIRRIHKDLGLTSVFVTHDQDEAMVMSDVIHLFHDGVIEQSGSPVEVYTKPETTFAAGFIGNYNILDANAMEAITGKKWNSGQFAIRPETFLLSKDTITTEDYRMNGTIIDYVPRGNVLRYHIDINGVEVYADVLFRSMSMFNVGEKINVGVADHNCVRL
;
A
#
# COMPACT_ATOMS: atom_id res chain seq x y z
N ALA A 1 -15.04 10.74 -8.87
CA ALA A 1 -15.31 10.59 -10.31
C ALA A 1 -16.66 11.22 -10.74
N GLY A 2 -17.63 11.35 -9.82
CA GLY A 2 -18.98 11.84 -10.12
C GLY A 2 -19.95 10.74 -10.51
N LEU A 3 -19.63 9.52 -10.18
CA LEU A 3 -20.52 8.36 -10.36
C LEU A 3 -21.58 8.28 -9.26
N GLU A 4 -21.26 8.83 -8.09
CA GLU A 4 -22.14 8.94 -6.93
C GLU A 4 -22.32 10.39 -6.52
N GLN A 5 -23.48 10.72 -5.95
CA GLN A 5 -23.74 12.02 -5.36
C GLN A 5 -23.18 12.08 -3.94
N ILE A 6 -22.54 13.19 -3.60
CA ILE A 6 -22.08 13.42 -2.23
C ILE A 6 -23.23 13.87 -1.34
N SER A 7 -23.20 13.47 -0.07
CA SER A 7 -24.22 13.86 0.91
C SER A 7 -24.08 15.31 1.39
N GLY A 8 -22.90 15.91 1.20
CA GLY A 8 -22.61 17.29 1.60
C GLY A 8 -21.16 17.67 1.32
N GLY A 9 -20.81 18.94 1.51
CA GLY A 9 -19.49 19.46 1.21
C GLY A 9 -19.28 19.82 -0.25
N GLN A 10 -18.00 19.98 -0.63
CA GLN A 10 -17.59 20.37 -1.99
C GLN A 10 -16.40 19.53 -2.44
N ILE A 11 -16.32 19.28 -3.76
CA ILE A 11 -15.16 18.70 -4.42
C ILE A 11 -14.54 19.78 -5.31
N LEU A 12 -13.32 20.17 -4.97
CA LEU A 12 -12.57 21.18 -5.72
C LEU A 12 -11.44 20.51 -6.51
N LEU A 13 -11.30 20.88 -7.77
CA LEU A 13 -10.16 20.49 -8.61
C LEU A 13 -9.52 21.77 -9.18
N ASP A 14 -8.26 22.04 -8.80
CA ASP A 14 -7.56 23.29 -9.12
C ASP A 14 -8.35 24.54 -8.74
N GLY A 15 -9.07 24.50 -7.60
CA GLY A 15 -9.91 25.60 -7.14
C GLY A 15 -11.29 25.72 -7.80
N GLU A 16 -11.56 24.90 -8.81
CA GLU A 16 -12.87 24.84 -9.46
C GLU A 16 -13.80 23.84 -8.76
N ASP A 17 -15.01 24.25 -8.44
CA ASP A 17 -16.04 23.36 -7.88
C ASP A 17 -16.57 22.42 -8.97
N ILE A 18 -16.28 21.13 -8.80
CA ILE A 18 -16.71 20.06 -9.71
C ILE A 18 -17.80 19.17 -9.10
N THR A 19 -18.35 19.54 -7.94
CA THR A 19 -19.29 18.73 -7.16
C THR A 19 -20.44 18.20 -8.01
N ASN A 20 -21.08 19.09 -8.79
CA ASN A 20 -22.26 18.76 -9.59
C ASN A 20 -21.97 18.59 -11.09
N LYS A 21 -20.70 18.56 -11.50
CA LYS A 21 -20.34 18.31 -12.91
C LYS A 21 -20.57 16.84 -13.28
N ASP A 22 -21.01 16.62 -14.52
CA ASP A 22 -21.06 15.27 -15.09
C ASP A 22 -19.64 14.64 -15.10
N PRO A 23 -19.52 13.31 -14.95
CA PRO A 23 -18.21 12.62 -14.98
C PRO A 23 -17.34 12.98 -16.18
N LYS A 24 -17.94 13.13 -17.37
CA LYS A 24 -17.24 13.48 -18.63
C LYS A 24 -16.60 14.87 -18.62
N ASP A 25 -17.11 15.80 -17.79
CA ASP A 25 -16.68 17.19 -17.73
C ASP A 25 -15.71 17.48 -16.58
N ARG A 26 -15.34 16.45 -15.78
CA ARG A 26 -14.46 16.58 -14.61
C ARG A 26 -12.97 16.50 -14.95
N ASN A 27 -12.60 16.09 -16.16
CA ASN A 27 -11.21 15.82 -16.55
C ASN A 27 -10.47 14.86 -15.59
N ILE A 28 -11.16 13.80 -15.19
CA ILE A 28 -10.67 12.74 -14.30
C ILE A 28 -10.61 11.43 -15.09
N GLY A 29 -9.46 10.78 -15.09
CA GLY A 29 -9.31 9.41 -15.57
C GLY A 29 -9.64 8.42 -14.44
N MET A 30 -10.22 7.27 -14.80
CA MET A 30 -10.48 6.21 -13.80
C MET A 30 -10.12 4.84 -14.35
N VAL A 31 -9.45 4.05 -13.53
CA VAL A 31 -9.14 2.63 -13.76
C VAL A 31 -9.87 1.83 -12.69
N PHE A 32 -10.76 0.97 -13.12
CA PHE A 32 -11.58 0.11 -12.26
C PHE A 32 -10.84 -1.19 -11.94
N GLN A 33 -11.20 -1.83 -10.84
CA GLN A 33 -10.68 -3.11 -10.38
C GLN A 33 -10.74 -4.22 -11.44
N GLN A 34 -11.81 -4.28 -12.24
CA GLN A 34 -11.99 -5.27 -13.31
C GLN A 34 -11.50 -4.77 -14.69
N TYR A 35 -10.63 -3.76 -14.72
CA TYR A 35 -10.05 -3.12 -15.92
C TYR A 35 -11.06 -2.52 -16.88
N SER A 36 -12.28 -3.03 -16.96
CA SER A 36 -13.43 -2.56 -17.78
C SER A 36 -13.07 -2.25 -19.23
N LEU A 37 -12.21 -3.09 -19.85
CA LEU A 37 -11.85 -2.94 -21.26
C LEU A 37 -13.04 -3.29 -22.15
N PHE A 38 -13.15 -2.62 -23.31
CA PHE A 38 -14.13 -2.94 -24.32
C PHE A 38 -13.71 -4.26 -25.02
N PRO A 39 -14.43 -5.37 -24.81
CA PRO A 39 -13.97 -6.69 -25.26
C PRO A 39 -13.96 -6.84 -26.80
N ASN A 40 -14.79 -6.07 -27.47
CA ASN A 40 -14.96 -6.09 -28.95
C ASN A 40 -14.05 -5.06 -29.65
N MET A 41 -13.12 -4.45 -28.92
CA MET A 41 -12.16 -3.49 -29.45
C MET A 41 -10.75 -3.99 -29.21
N THR A 42 -9.87 -3.75 -30.16
CA THR A 42 -8.42 -3.99 -30.00
C THR A 42 -7.80 -3.08 -28.96
N VAL A 43 -6.55 -3.30 -28.59
CA VAL A 43 -5.79 -2.41 -27.70
C VAL A 43 -5.81 -0.96 -28.24
N GLU A 44 -5.43 -0.77 -29.51
CA GLU A 44 -5.42 0.54 -30.16
C GLU A 44 -6.80 1.21 -30.16
N GLU A 45 -7.85 0.44 -30.40
CA GLU A 45 -9.24 0.93 -30.39
C GLU A 45 -9.69 1.31 -28.98
N ASN A 46 -9.36 0.51 -27.97
CA ASN A 46 -9.63 0.84 -26.57
C ASN A 46 -8.99 2.18 -26.16
N LEU A 47 -7.74 2.41 -26.54
CA LEU A 47 -7.03 3.65 -26.22
C LEU A 47 -7.57 4.84 -27.01
N SER A 48 -7.88 4.65 -28.31
CA SER A 48 -8.36 5.72 -29.17
C SER A 48 -9.82 6.13 -28.92
N PHE A 49 -10.59 5.32 -28.24
CA PHE A 49 -12.04 5.51 -28.08
C PHE A 49 -12.38 6.89 -27.47
N GLY A 50 -11.80 7.23 -26.32
CA GLY A 50 -12.05 8.51 -25.66
C GLY A 50 -11.55 9.71 -26.47
N LEU A 51 -10.41 9.58 -27.14
CA LEU A 51 -9.84 10.63 -27.99
C LEU A 51 -10.73 10.93 -29.22
N LYS A 52 -11.34 9.88 -29.80
CA LYS A 52 -12.32 10.03 -30.88
C LYS A 52 -13.58 10.76 -30.42
N LEU A 53 -14.05 10.50 -29.20
CA LEU A 53 -15.19 11.22 -28.62
C LEU A 53 -14.88 12.71 -28.40
N GLN A 54 -13.63 13.07 -28.11
CA GLN A 54 -13.16 14.46 -28.04
C GLN A 54 -12.99 15.11 -29.44
N LYS A 55 -13.21 14.35 -30.52
CA LYS A 55 -13.06 14.81 -31.90
C LYS A 55 -11.66 15.36 -32.22
N LEU A 56 -10.62 14.78 -31.64
CA LEU A 56 -9.23 15.15 -31.94
C LEU A 56 -8.86 14.75 -33.38
N PRO A 57 -7.88 15.45 -34.01
CA PRO A 57 -7.36 15.07 -35.34
C PRO A 57 -6.76 13.65 -35.32
N SER A 58 -6.91 12.93 -36.44
CA SER A 58 -6.47 11.51 -36.53
C SER A 58 -4.98 11.31 -36.31
N ASP A 59 -4.15 12.24 -36.74
CA ASP A 59 -2.70 12.23 -36.55
C ASP A 59 -2.31 12.38 -35.07
N GLU A 60 -3.01 13.27 -34.37
CA GLU A 60 -2.83 13.43 -32.92
C GLU A 60 -3.29 12.19 -32.15
N ILE A 61 -4.45 11.63 -32.48
CA ILE A 61 -4.93 10.35 -31.89
C ILE A 61 -3.87 9.27 -32.09
N GLY A 62 -3.39 9.10 -33.33
CA GLY A 62 -2.37 8.10 -33.65
C GLY A 62 -1.06 8.29 -32.87
N ARG A 63 -0.62 9.54 -32.67
CA ARG A 63 0.56 9.86 -31.87
C ARG A 63 0.34 9.49 -30.39
N ARG A 64 -0.72 10.01 -29.77
CA ARG A 64 -1.02 9.75 -28.34
C ARG A 64 -1.19 8.26 -28.03
N VAL A 65 -1.84 7.52 -28.92
CA VAL A 65 -2.02 6.08 -28.77
C VAL A 65 -0.69 5.33 -28.83
N ARG A 66 0.19 5.66 -29.79
CA ARG A 66 1.53 5.06 -29.86
C ARG A 66 2.36 5.37 -28.62
N ASP A 67 2.39 6.63 -28.20
CA ASP A 67 3.12 7.06 -26.99
C ASP A 67 2.62 6.32 -25.74
N ALA A 68 1.31 6.13 -25.61
CA ALA A 68 0.70 5.39 -24.50
C ALA A 68 1.04 3.90 -24.53
N ILE A 69 1.03 3.26 -25.71
CA ILE A 69 1.41 1.85 -25.89
C ILE A 69 2.88 1.62 -25.54
N ASP A 70 3.76 2.52 -25.99
CA ASP A 70 5.19 2.45 -25.68
C ASP A 70 5.45 2.63 -24.17
N MET A 71 4.76 3.59 -23.55
CA MET A 71 4.85 3.87 -22.11
C MET A 71 4.50 2.66 -21.23
N VAL A 72 3.46 1.90 -21.62
CA VAL A 72 3.03 0.70 -20.87
C VAL A 72 3.67 -0.60 -21.38
N GLU A 73 4.66 -0.53 -22.25
CA GLU A 73 5.41 -1.66 -22.79
C GLU A 73 4.52 -2.73 -23.49
N LEU A 74 3.58 -2.28 -24.30
CA LEU A 74 2.66 -3.13 -25.07
C LEU A 74 2.88 -3.07 -26.58
N LYS A 75 4.07 -2.63 -27.02
CA LYS A 75 4.44 -2.61 -28.44
C LYS A 75 4.30 -3.98 -29.08
N GLY A 76 3.68 -4.03 -30.26
CA GLY A 76 3.35 -5.26 -30.98
C GLY A 76 2.06 -5.95 -30.55
N LYS A 77 1.30 -5.32 -29.62
CA LYS A 77 0.00 -5.79 -29.14
C LYS A 77 -1.18 -4.92 -29.56
N GLU A 78 -0.94 -3.95 -30.44
CA GLU A 78 -1.91 -2.92 -30.86
C GLU A 78 -3.21 -3.52 -31.41
N LYS A 79 -3.10 -4.62 -32.14
CA LYS A 79 -4.23 -5.30 -32.82
C LYS A 79 -4.85 -6.44 -32.02
N GLU A 80 -4.28 -6.75 -30.84
CA GLU A 80 -4.83 -7.80 -29.97
C GLU A 80 -6.12 -7.35 -29.30
N TYR A 81 -7.03 -8.29 -29.10
CA TYR A 81 -8.24 -8.11 -28.30
C TYR A 81 -7.97 -8.41 -26.83
N PRO A 82 -8.71 -7.80 -25.88
CA PRO A 82 -8.53 -8.06 -24.45
C PRO A 82 -8.48 -9.55 -24.07
N GLY A 83 -9.32 -10.40 -24.70
CA GLY A 83 -9.35 -11.83 -24.43
C GLY A 83 -8.05 -12.59 -24.76
N ASN A 84 -7.18 -12.03 -25.60
CA ASN A 84 -5.88 -12.60 -25.98
C ASN A 84 -4.73 -12.11 -25.08
N LEU A 85 -5.03 -11.24 -24.10
CA LEU A 85 -4.02 -10.62 -23.22
C LEU A 85 -4.02 -11.28 -21.85
N SER A 86 -2.84 -11.38 -21.23
CA SER A 86 -2.75 -11.74 -19.81
C SER A 86 -3.38 -10.65 -18.94
N GLY A 87 -3.77 -10.99 -17.69
CA GLY A 87 -4.36 -10.02 -16.75
C GLY A 87 -3.50 -8.76 -16.56
N GLY A 88 -2.17 -8.91 -16.43
CA GLY A 88 -1.27 -7.77 -16.34
C GLY A 88 -1.15 -6.95 -17.64
N GLN A 89 -1.34 -7.56 -18.81
CA GLN A 89 -1.41 -6.82 -20.07
C GLN A 89 -2.73 -6.06 -20.16
N GLN A 90 -3.85 -6.68 -19.78
CA GLN A 90 -5.15 -6.00 -19.72
C GLN A 90 -5.12 -4.80 -18.78
N GLN A 91 -4.49 -4.94 -17.62
CA GLN A 91 -4.32 -3.84 -16.68
C GLN A 91 -3.50 -2.69 -17.28
N ARG A 92 -2.40 -3.00 -17.97
CA ARG A 92 -1.58 -1.98 -18.65
C ARG A 92 -2.38 -1.26 -19.75
N VAL A 93 -3.25 -1.96 -20.48
CA VAL A 93 -4.18 -1.32 -21.42
C VAL A 93 -5.16 -0.40 -20.70
N ALA A 94 -5.74 -0.82 -19.57
CA ALA A 94 -6.67 0.00 -18.79
C ALA A 94 -5.98 1.26 -18.24
N LEU A 95 -4.75 1.12 -17.75
CA LEU A 95 -3.92 2.24 -17.30
C LEU A 95 -3.63 3.21 -18.46
N ALA A 96 -3.16 2.70 -19.60
CA ALA A 96 -2.89 3.49 -20.79
C ALA A 96 -4.13 4.24 -21.28
N ARG A 97 -5.32 3.59 -21.23
CA ARG A 97 -6.61 4.23 -21.57
C ARG A 97 -6.96 5.38 -20.62
N GLY A 98 -6.66 5.25 -19.33
CA GLY A 98 -6.84 6.32 -18.36
C GLY A 98 -5.89 7.50 -18.60
N ILE A 99 -4.65 7.22 -18.96
CA ILE A 99 -3.60 8.24 -19.14
C ILE A 99 -3.66 8.94 -20.50
N VAL A 100 -4.03 8.23 -21.57
CA VAL A 100 -4.01 8.77 -22.95
C VAL A 100 -4.87 10.02 -23.12
N MET A 101 -5.88 10.16 -22.27
CA MET A 101 -6.77 11.33 -22.21
C MET A 101 -6.09 12.55 -21.55
N GLN A 102 -4.91 12.38 -20.97
CA GLN A 102 -4.19 13.39 -20.19
C GLN A 102 -5.06 14.05 -19.10
N PRO A 103 -5.62 13.25 -18.18
CA PRO A 103 -6.49 13.77 -17.13
C PRO A 103 -5.68 14.59 -16.12
N LYS A 104 -6.34 15.52 -15.43
CA LYS A 104 -5.75 16.24 -14.29
C LYS A 104 -5.53 15.33 -13.07
N VAL A 105 -6.44 14.38 -12.87
CA VAL A 105 -6.38 13.39 -11.78
C VAL A 105 -6.68 12.00 -12.33
N LEU A 106 -5.90 11.02 -11.88
CA LEU A 106 -6.11 9.60 -12.18
C LEU A 106 -6.59 8.87 -10.92
N LEU A 107 -7.78 8.28 -10.97
CA LEU A 107 -8.31 7.44 -9.90
C LEU A 107 -8.04 5.97 -10.24
N LEU A 108 -7.45 5.25 -9.29
CA LEU A 108 -7.08 3.85 -9.42
C LEU A 108 -7.78 3.06 -8.31
N ASP A 109 -8.80 2.29 -8.67
CA ASP A 109 -9.59 1.52 -7.72
C ASP A 109 -9.12 0.07 -7.71
N GLU A 110 -8.37 -0.32 -6.67
CA GLU A 110 -7.74 -1.62 -6.49
C GLU A 110 -7.10 -2.22 -7.77
N PRO A 111 -6.30 -1.47 -8.51
CA PRO A 111 -5.88 -1.86 -9.86
C PRO A 111 -4.96 -3.09 -9.87
N LEU A 112 -4.44 -3.54 -8.73
CA LEU A 112 -3.50 -4.66 -8.63
C LEU A 112 -4.07 -5.90 -7.92
N SER A 113 -5.33 -5.85 -7.46
CA SER A 113 -5.93 -6.90 -6.63
C SER A 113 -6.06 -8.26 -7.32
N ALA A 114 -6.28 -8.29 -8.64
CA ALA A 114 -6.49 -9.51 -9.42
C ALA A 114 -5.20 -10.09 -10.05
N ILE A 115 -4.01 -9.66 -9.61
CA ILE A 115 -2.73 -9.99 -10.23
C ILE A 115 -1.87 -10.85 -9.31
N ASP A 116 -1.15 -11.82 -9.90
CA ASP A 116 -0.18 -12.63 -9.16
C ASP A 116 0.96 -11.80 -8.55
N ALA A 117 1.52 -12.26 -7.44
CA ALA A 117 2.49 -11.51 -6.62
C ALA A 117 3.77 -11.11 -7.40
N LYS A 118 4.23 -11.91 -8.36
CA LYS A 118 5.45 -11.62 -9.12
C LYS A 118 5.21 -10.49 -10.13
N LEU A 119 4.09 -10.57 -10.85
CA LEU A 119 3.70 -9.57 -11.83
C LEU A 119 3.29 -8.26 -11.13
N ARG A 120 2.64 -8.34 -9.98
CA ARG A 120 2.24 -7.18 -9.16
C ARG A 120 3.42 -6.26 -8.85
N LYS A 121 4.55 -6.79 -8.36
CA LYS A 121 5.77 -6.00 -8.07
C LYS A 121 6.32 -5.27 -9.30
N SER A 122 6.32 -5.93 -10.44
CA SER A 122 6.74 -5.32 -11.71
C SER A 122 5.81 -4.17 -12.11
N LEU A 123 4.51 -4.35 -11.95
CA LEU A 123 3.50 -3.35 -12.29
C LEU A 123 3.52 -2.15 -11.33
N GLN A 124 3.70 -2.36 -10.03
CA GLN A 124 3.89 -1.27 -9.05
C GLN A 124 5.04 -0.35 -9.50
N THR A 125 6.19 -0.94 -9.84
CA THR A 125 7.34 -0.19 -10.33
C THR A 125 7.03 0.59 -11.62
N SER A 126 6.33 -0.05 -12.56
CA SER A 126 5.97 0.57 -13.84
C SER A 126 4.97 1.72 -13.65
N ILE A 127 3.93 1.52 -12.83
CA ILE A 127 2.92 2.56 -12.54
C ILE A 127 3.58 3.75 -11.84
N ARG A 128 4.42 3.51 -10.82
CA ARG A 128 5.14 4.57 -10.12
C ARG A 128 6.04 5.37 -11.06
N ARG A 129 6.76 4.70 -11.98
CA ARG A 129 7.58 5.35 -13.00
C ARG A 129 6.72 6.25 -13.90
N ILE A 130 5.63 5.72 -14.45
CA ILE A 130 4.71 6.45 -15.32
C ILE A 130 4.13 7.68 -14.61
N HIS A 131 3.69 7.50 -13.37
CA HIS A 131 3.17 8.57 -12.54
C HIS A 131 4.19 9.70 -12.38
N LYS A 132 5.44 9.34 -12.04
CA LYS A 132 6.56 10.29 -11.87
C LYS A 132 6.94 10.99 -13.18
N ASP A 133 7.03 10.24 -14.27
CA ASP A 133 7.45 10.76 -15.58
C ASP A 133 6.42 11.75 -16.15
N LEU A 134 5.14 11.56 -15.85
CA LEU A 134 4.05 12.43 -16.30
C LEU A 134 3.68 13.54 -15.30
N GLY A 135 4.19 13.50 -14.07
CA GLY A 135 3.83 14.45 -13.02
C GLY A 135 2.32 14.44 -12.68
N LEU A 136 1.68 13.26 -12.77
CA LEU A 136 0.25 13.13 -12.56
C LEU A 136 -0.11 13.22 -11.07
N THR A 137 -1.27 13.81 -10.77
CA THR A 137 -1.92 13.61 -9.48
C THR A 137 -2.77 12.35 -9.56
N SER A 138 -2.60 11.41 -8.63
CA SER A 138 -3.42 10.21 -8.59
C SER A 138 -3.92 9.89 -7.18
N VAL A 139 -5.10 9.29 -7.13
CA VAL A 139 -5.68 8.69 -5.92
C VAL A 139 -5.75 7.19 -6.16
N PHE A 140 -5.07 6.44 -5.29
CA PHE A 140 -4.95 5.00 -5.37
C PHE A 140 -5.66 4.37 -4.17
N VAL A 141 -6.64 3.51 -4.42
CA VAL A 141 -7.34 2.74 -3.39
C VAL A 141 -6.78 1.33 -3.37
N THR A 142 -6.35 0.87 -2.23
CA THR A 142 -5.87 -0.51 -2.02
C THR A 142 -6.13 -0.98 -0.60
N HIS A 143 -6.26 -2.27 -0.42
CA HIS A 143 -6.24 -2.95 0.87
C HIS A 143 -4.88 -3.61 1.18
N ASP A 144 -3.93 -3.53 0.26
CA ASP A 144 -2.57 -4.06 0.41
C ASP A 144 -1.64 -2.98 0.95
N GLN A 145 -1.07 -3.24 2.13
CA GLN A 145 -0.18 -2.29 2.84
C GLN A 145 1.12 -2.05 2.06
N ASP A 146 1.69 -3.10 1.48
CA ASP A 146 2.93 -2.98 0.70
C ASP A 146 2.72 -2.09 -0.53
N GLU A 147 1.54 -2.18 -1.17
CA GLU A 147 1.18 -1.31 -2.28
C GLU A 147 1.10 0.15 -1.83
N ALA A 148 0.37 0.43 -0.74
CA ALA A 148 0.26 1.79 -0.20
C ALA A 148 1.63 2.37 0.15
N MET A 149 2.48 1.60 0.83
CA MET A 149 3.82 2.01 1.25
C MET A 149 4.76 2.31 0.07
N VAL A 150 4.69 1.51 -1.01
CA VAL A 150 5.59 1.64 -2.16
C VAL A 150 5.14 2.72 -3.13
N MET A 151 3.83 2.91 -3.32
CA MET A 151 3.29 3.70 -4.41
C MET A 151 2.90 5.12 -4.02
N SER A 152 2.60 5.39 -2.75
CA SER A 152 2.04 6.67 -2.31
C SER A 152 3.09 7.66 -1.82
N ASP A 153 2.84 8.94 -2.00
CA ASP A 153 3.56 10.03 -1.32
C ASP A 153 2.86 10.39 0.00
N VAL A 154 1.53 10.22 0.04
CA VAL A 154 0.68 10.39 1.23
C VAL A 154 -0.30 9.24 1.33
N ILE A 155 -0.44 8.66 2.51
CA ILE A 155 -1.44 7.64 2.84
C ILE A 155 -2.55 8.28 3.67
N HIS A 156 -3.79 7.99 3.32
CA HIS A 156 -4.97 8.27 4.12
C HIS A 156 -5.56 6.94 4.56
N LEU A 157 -5.49 6.65 5.85
CA LEU A 157 -6.03 5.42 6.44
C LEU A 157 -7.52 5.64 6.76
N PHE A 158 -8.37 4.87 6.09
CA PHE A 158 -9.83 4.92 6.30
C PHE A 158 -10.28 3.83 7.27
N HIS A 159 -11.13 4.22 8.21
CA HIS A 159 -11.81 3.32 9.12
C HIS A 159 -13.23 3.84 9.37
N ASP A 160 -14.24 2.98 9.19
CA ASP A 160 -15.66 3.30 9.39
C ASP A 160 -16.13 4.60 8.73
N GLY A 161 -15.63 4.89 7.52
CA GLY A 161 -16.03 6.04 6.72
C GLY A 161 -15.34 7.36 7.09
N VAL A 162 -14.38 7.35 8.02
CA VAL A 162 -13.58 8.51 8.40
C VAL A 162 -12.10 8.27 8.11
N ILE A 163 -11.35 9.36 7.97
CA ILE A 163 -9.89 9.29 7.89
C ILE A 163 -9.35 9.21 9.33
N GLU A 164 -8.82 8.05 9.69
CA GLU A 164 -8.25 7.76 11.00
C GLU A 164 -6.89 8.44 11.18
N GLN A 165 -6.05 8.35 10.14
CA GLN A 165 -4.72 8.94 10.12
C GLN A 165 -4.31 9.30 8.70
N SER A 166 -3.51 10.36 8.55
CA SER A 166 -2.90 10.75 7.28
C SER A 166 -1.44 11.11 7.48
N GLY A 167 -0.59 10.73 6.53
CA GLY A 167 0.84 11.06 6.60
C GLY A 167 1.63 10.43 5.46
N SER A 168 2.93 10.69 5.44
CA SER A 168 3.83 9.94 4.57
C SER A 168 3.82 8.45 4.93
N PRO A 169 4.16 7.54 3.98
CA PRO A 169 4.25 6.11 4.28
C PRO A 169 5.08 5.81 5.54
N VAL A 170 6.23 6.46 5.69
CA VAL A 170 7.11 6.29 6.84
C VAL A 170 6.44 6.75 8.14
N GLU A 171 5.75 7.89 8.14
CA GLU A 171 5.06 8.40 9.33
C GLU A 171 3.93 7.49 9.77
N VAL A 172 3.05 7.10 8.84
CA VAL A 172 1.92 6.21 9.15
C VAL A 172 2.41 4.85 9.66
N TYR A 173 3.53 4.34 9.10
CA TYR A 173 4.14 3.09 9.54
C TYR A 173 4.85 3.20 10.88
N THR A 174 5.57 4.30 11.17
CA THR A 174 6.43 4.39 12.36
C THR A 174 5.77 5.07 13.56
N LYS A 175 4.72 5.85 13.34
CA LYS A 175 4.01 6.64 14.35
C LYS A 175 2.50 6.46 14.20
N PRO A 176 1.96 5.27 14.48
CA PRO A 176 0.51 5.09 14.49
C PRO A 176 -0.12 5.94 15.57
N GLU A 177 -1.24 6.59 15.26
CA GLU A 177 -1.97 7.48 16.17
C GLU A 177 -3.05 6.73 16.97
N THR A 178 -3.47 5.55 16.46
CA THR A 178 -4.52 4.75 17.07
C THR A 178 -4.19 3.27 17.05
N THR A 179 -4.91 2.49 17.88
CA THR A 179 -4.78 1.02 17.89
C THR A 179 -5.16 0.41 16.56
N PHE A 180 -6.15 1.00 15.86
CA PHE A 180 -6.52 0.56 14.53
C PHE A 180 -5.34 0.74 13.55
N ALA A 181 -4.75 1.94 13.52
CA ALA A 181 -3.61 2.22 12.65
C ALA A 181 -2.42 1.27 12.93
N ALA A 182 -2.08 1.07 14.22
CA ALA A 182 -1.02 0.17 14.64
C ALA A 182 -1.28 -1.28 14.21
N GLY A 183 -2.50 -1.78 14.43
CA GLY A 183 -2.89 -3.15 14.06
C GLY A 183 -2.99 -3.36 12.55
N PHE A 184 -3.45 -2.35 11.82
CA PHE A 184 -3.67 -2.44 10.39
C PHE A 184 -2.37 -2.31 9.58
N ILE A 185 -1.53 -1.30 9.86
CA ILE A 185 -0.35 -1.00 9.04
C ILE A 185 0.90 -1.81 9.44
N GLY A 186 1.15 -2.05 10.71
CA GLY A 186 2.44 -2.56 11.17
C GLY A 186 2.41 -3.93 11.86
N ASN A 187 1.25 -4.56 12.01
CA ASN A 187 1.12 -5.77 12.84
C ASN A 187 1.79 -5.63 14.22
N TYR A 188 1.67 -4.45 14.82
CA TYR A 188 2.31 -4.13 16.09
C TYR A 188 1.86 -5.05 17.23
N ASN A 189 2.74 -5.26 18.20
CA ASN A 189 2.35 -5.71 19.52
C ASN A 189 1.63 -4.54 20.23
N ILE A 190 0.34 -4.69 20.51
CA ILE A 190 -0.46 -3.68 21.21
C ILE A 190 -0.61 -4.13 22.65
N LEU A 191 -0.03 -3.38 23.58
CA LEU A 191 0.09 -3.72 24.97
C LEU A 191 -0.52 -2.62 25.85
N ASP A 192 -1.22 -3.01 26.93
CA ASP A 192 -1.66 -2.05 27.93
C ASP A 192 -0.54 -1.71 28.92
N ALA A 193 -0.79 -0.76 29.82
CA ALA A 193 0.21 -0.34 30.80
C ALA A 193 0.68 -1.47 31.73
N ASN A 194 -0.19 -2.44 32.07
CA ASN A 194 0.16 -3.57 32.92
C ASN A 194 1.08 -4.55 32.19
N ALA A 195 0.77 -4.85 30.95
CA ALA A 195 1.63 -5.67 30.09
C ALA A 195 3.00 -5.00 29.87
N MET A 196 3.02 -3.69 29.62
CA MET A 196 4.27 -2.92 29.53
C MET A 196 5.10 -2.98 30.82
N GLU A 197 4.47 -2.86 31.99
CA GLU A 197 5.15 -3.00 33.29
C GLU A 197 5.69 -4.43 33.47
N ALA A 198 4.90 -5.44 33.11
CA ALA A 198 5.31 -6.84 33.22
C ALA A 198 6.54 -7.16 32.36
N ILE A 199 6.60 -6.64 31.12
CA ILE A 199 7.73 -6.91 30.22
C ILE A 199 8.96 -6.03 30.50
N THR A 200 8.77 -4.74 30.86
CA THR A 200 9.89 -3.79 31.01
C THR A 200 10.37 -3.61 32.43
N GLY A 201 9.57 -4.01 33.42
CA GLY A 201 9.84 -3.74 34.85
C GLY A 201 9.66 -2.27 35.25
N LYS A 202 9.23 -1.40 34.37
CA LYS A 202 9.01 0.04 34.59
C LYS A 202 7.51 0.32 34.67
N LYS A 203 7.12 1.16 35.62
CA LYS A 203 5.74 1.67 35.70
C LYS A 203 5.39 2.56 34.52
N TRP A 204 4.27 2.25 33.86
CA TRP A 204 3.74 3.02 32.74
C TRP A 204 2.43 3.69 33.14
N ASN A 205 2.19 4.91 32.62
CA ASN A 205 0.90 5.56 32.77
C ASN A 205 -0.18 4.80 31.98
N SER A 206 -1.44 4.91 32.40
CA SER A 206 -2.56 4.30 31.68
C SER A 206 -2.54 4.69 30.19
N GLY A 207 -2.86 3.72 29.33
CA GLY A 207 -2.86 3.88 27.86
C GLY A 207 -2.52 2.56 27.18
N GLN A 208 -2.51 2.61 25.86
CA GLN A 208 -2.03 1.53 25.02
C GLN A 208 -0.70 1.92 24.38
N PHE A 209 0.11 0.92 24.15
CA PHE A 209 1.45 1.08 23.60
C PHE A 209 1.60 0.13 22.43
N ALA A 210 2.23 0.60 21.36
CA ALA A 210 2.49 -0.16 20.16
C ALA A 210 4.00 -0.36 20.00
N ILE A 211 4.42 -1.62 19.86
CA ILE A 211 5.83 -1.99 19.62
C ILE A 211 5.90 -2.82 18.35
N ARG A 212 6.71 -2.41 17.39
CA ARG A 212 6.88 -3.14 16.13
C ARG A 212 7.67 -4.43 16.37
N PRO A 213 7.24 -5.56 15.77
CA PRO A 213 7.94 -6.84 15.93
C PRO A 213 9.42 -6.81 15.55
N GLU A 214 9.76 -6.05 14.50
CA GLU A 214 11.14 -5.93 14.01
C GLU A 214 12.05 -5.06 14.88
N THR A 215 11.50 -4.37 15.87
CA THR A 215 12.29 -3.54 16.80
C THR A 215 12.79 -4.29 18.03
N PHE A 216 12.30 -5.51 18.26
CA PHE A 216 12.83 -6.37 19.28
C PHE A 216 14.18 -6.96 18.89
N LEU A 217 15.17 -6.79 19.74
CA LEU A 217 16.45 -7.47 19.62
C LEU A 217 16.39 -8.79 20.39
N LEU A 218 16.71 -9.89 19.72
CA LEU A 218 16.78 -11.22 20.34
C LEU A 218 18.23 -11.70 20.38
N SER A 219 18.69 -12.23 21.52
CA SER A 219 20.05 -12.73 21.69
C SER A 219 20.12 -13.89 22.68
N LYS A 220 21.10 -14.82 22.48
CA LYS A 220 21.51 -15.79 23.49
C LYS A 220 22.44 -15.14 24.53
N ASP A 221 23.18 -14.13 24.11
CA ASP A 221 24.08 -13.38 24.96
C ASP A 221 23.36 -12.21 25.63
N THR A 222 23.95 -11.66 26.68
CA THR A 222 23.42 -10.50 27.40
C THR A 222 23.32 -9.27 26.47
N ILE A 223 22.16 -8.68 26.37
CA ILE A 223 21.92 -7.43 25.63
C ILE A 223 22.34 -6.26 26.53
N THR A 224 23.14 -5.35 26.01
CA THR A 224 23.62 -4.16 26.75
C THR A 224 23.23 -2.85 26.11
N THR A 225 22.72 -2.88 24.87
CA THR A 225 22.47 -1.71 24.03
C THR A 225 21.06 -1.15 24.13
N GLU A 226 20.07 -1.94 24.57
CA GLU A 226 18.67 -1.55 24.62
C GLU A 226 18.28 -0.96 26.00
N ASP A 227 17.29 -0.06 26.01
CA ASP A 227 16.80 0.60 27.23
C ASP A 227 16.08 -0.41 28.15
N TYR A 228 15.24 -1.27 27.55
CA TYR A 228 14.52 -2.33 28.24
C TYR A 228 15.10 -3.68 27.88
N ARG A 229 15.43 -4.46 28.89
CA ARG A 229 16.05 -5.79 28.76
C ARG A 229 15.30 -6.78 29.61
N MET A 230 14.84 -7.84 28.98
CA MET A 230 13.99 -8.84 29.58
C MET A 230 14.43 -10.25 29.16
N ASN A 231 14.00 -11.26 29.93
CA ASN A 231 14.12 -12.64 29.55
C ASN A 231 12.81 -13.14 28.98
N GLY A 232 12.88 -13.84 27.87
CA GLY A 232 11.72 -14.43 27.23
C GLY A 232 11.94 -15.92 26.97
N THR A 233 10.84 -16.63 26.74
CA THR A 233 10.84 -18.03 26.30
C THR A 233 10.17 -18.10 24.93
N ILE A 234 10.82 -18.74 23.96
CA ILE A 234 10.24 -18.95 22.62
C ILE A 234 9.09 -19.95 22.75
N ILE A 235 7.87 -19.50 22.39
CA ILE A 235 6.67 -20.34 22.34
C ILE A 235 6.60 -21.07 20.99
N ASP A 236 6.81 -20.32 19.89
CA ASP A 236 6.69 -20.81 18.51
C ASP A 236 7.42 -19.86 17.55
N TYR A 237 7.57 -20.26 16.28
CA TYR A 237 8.04 -19.39 15.21
C TYR A 237 7.46 -19.75 13.86
N VAL A 238 7.26 -18.73 13.00
CA VAL A 238 6.72 -18.87 11.64
C VAL A 238 7.64 -18.18 10.64
N PRO A 239 8.12 -18.87 9.60
CA PRO A 239 8.83 -18.24 8.50
C PRO A 239 7.90 -17.34 7.67
N ARG A 240 8.33 -16.11 7.41
CA ARG A 240 7.64 -15.12 6.57
C ARG A 240 8.61 -14.56 5.53
N GLY A 241 8.85 -15.31 4.47
CA GLY A 241 9.82 -14.93 3.45
C GLY A 241 11.26 -14.88 3.99
N ASN A 242 11.84 -13.69 4.07
CA ASN A 242 13.18 -13.45 4.57
C ASN A 242 13.23 -13.14 6.09
N VAL A 243 12.10 -13.25 6.78
CA VAL A 243 11.96 -12.98 8.20
C VAL A 243 11.42 -14.21 8.91
N LEU A 244 11.93 -14.47 10.13
CA LEU A 244 11.33 -15.37 11.10
C LEU A 244 10.57 -14.55 12.13
N ARG A 245 9.26 -14.76 12.24
CA ARG A 245 8.45 -14.24 13.32
C ARG A 245 8.46 -15.21 14.48
N TYR A 246 9.02 -14.78 15.58
CA TYR A 246 9.00 -15.51 16.85
C TYR A 246 7.81 -15.07 17.68
N HIS A 247 7.16 -16.04 18.33
CA HIS A 247 6.18 -15.84 19.39
C HIS A 247 6.88 -16.10 20.72
N ILE A 248 6.87 -15.12 21.61
CA ILE A 248 7.71 -15.11 22.82
C ILE A 248 6.82 -14.81 24.02
N ASP A 249 6.94 -15.61 25.08
CA ASP A 249 6.43 -15.28 26.39
C ASP A 249 7.47 -14.49 27.20
N ILE A 250 7.08 -13.33 27.68
CA ILE A 250 7.88 -12.48 28.58
C ILE A 250 7.04 -12.20 29.82
N ASN A 251 7.33 -12.90 30.92
CA ASN A 251 6.62 -12.74 32.20
C ASN A 251 5.09 -12.90 32.08
N GLY A 252 4.62 -13.83 31.25
CA GLY A 252 3.18 -14.07 31.00
C GLY A 252 2.54 -13.14 29.98
N VAL A 253 3.31 -12.30 29.31
CA VAL A 253 2.86 -11.46 28.19
C VAL A 253 3.42 -12.02 26.89
N GLU A 254 2.54 -12.34 25.97
CA GLU A 254 2.91 -12.84 24.64
C GLU A 254 3.22 -11.68 23.69
N VAL A 255 4.37 -11.72 23.03
CA VAL A 255 4.81 -10.74 22.04
C VAL A 255 5.35 -11.42 20.79
N TYR A 256 5.28 -10.73 19.67
CA TYR A 256 5.89 -11.14 18.41
C TYR A 256 7.16 -10.35 18.14
N ALA A 257 8.20 -11.04 17.68
CA ALA A 257 9.46 -10.41 17.25
C ALA A 257 9.85 -10.92 15.86
N ASP A 258 10.19 -10.02 14.96
CA ASP A 258 10.60 -10.33 13.58
C ASP A 258 12.13 -10.22 13.45
N VAL A 259 12.77 -11.32 13.10
CA VAL A 259 14.23 -11.39 12.91
C VAL A 259 14.56 -11.81 11.49
N LEU A 260 15.53 -11.16 10.86
CA LEU A 260 15.99 -11.58 9.54
C LEU A 260 16.45 -13.04 9.57
N PHE A 261 15.93 -13.81 8.62
CA PHE A 261 16.29 -15.22 8.48
C PHE A 261 17.76 -15.35 8.08
N ARG A 262 18.58 -15.79 9.03
CA ARG A 262 19.99 -16.10 8.82
C ARG A 262 20.19 -17.57 9.13
N SER A 263 20.72 -18.35 8.21
CA SER A 263 20.84 -19.80 8.28
C SER A 263 21.66 -20.35 9.48
N MET A 264 22.26 -19.52 10.32
CA MET A 264 23.18 -19.94 11.37
C MET A 264 22.76 -19.60 12.80
N SER A 265 21.63 -18.99 13.07
CA SER A 265 21.21 -18.63 14.44
C SER A 265 19.68 -18.60 14.59
N MET A 266 19.08 -19.79 14.55
CA MET A 266 17.67 -19.92 14.95
C MET A 266 17.58 -20.20 16.44
N PHE A 267 16.56 -19.61 17.09
CA PHE A 267 16.16 -20.00 18.44
C PHE A 267 15.14 -21.13 18.32
N ASN A 268 15.24 -22.09 19.26
CA ASN A 268 14.34 -23.24 19.30
C ASN A 268 13.13 -22.97 20.20
N VAL A 269 12.02 -23.66 19.95
CA VAL A 269 10.87 -23.65 20.83
C VAL A 269 11.27 -24.14 22.22
N GLY A 270 10.83 -23.42 23.26
CA GLY A 270 11.23 -23.66 24.69
C GLY A 270 12.58 -23.05 25.09
N GLU A 271 13.33 -22.47 24.14
CA GLU A 271 14.61 -21.83 24.45
C GLU A 271 14.40 -20.51 25.22
N LYS A 272 15.18 -20.30 26.28
CA LYS A 272 15.24 -19.03 27.00
C LYS A 272 16.21 -18.09 26.30
N ILE A 273 15.79 -16.87 26.07
CA ILE A 273 16.57 -15.85 25.36
C ILE A 273 16.52 -14.51 26.08
N ASN A 274 17.50 -13.67 25.79
CA ASN A 274 17.46 -12.26 26.13
C ASN A 274 16.71 -11.50 25.05
N VAL A 275 15.80 -10.61 25.45
CA VAL A 275 14.99 -9.75 24.57
C VAL A 275 15.27 -8.29 24.96
N GLY A 276 15.44 -7.43 23.97
CA GLY A 276 15.67 -6.01 24.20
C GLY A 276 14.78 -5.15 23.30
N VAL A 277 14.39 -3.98 23.79
CA VAL A 277 13.71 -2.96 23.02
C VAL A 277 14.09 -1.57 23.51
N ALA A 278 14.28 -0.63 22.58
CA ALA A 278 14.56 0.75 22.92
C ALA A 278 13.28 1.53 23.29
N ASP A 279 13.38 2.48 24.22
CA ASP A 279 12.25 3.29 24.71
C ASP A 279 11.50 4.01 23.58
N HIS A 280 12.22 4.58 22.61
CA HIS A 280 11.66 5.27 21.46
C HIS A 280 10.85 4.39 20.51
N ASN A 281 10.97 3.06 20.62
CA ASN A 281 10.17 2.08 19.85
C ASN A 281 8.86 1.70 20.56
N CYS A 282 8.66 2.14 21.80
CA CYS A 282 7.43 1.96 22.57
C CYS A 282 6.50 3.16 22.33
N VAL A 283 5.76 3.14 21.23
CA VAL A 283 4.89 4.24 20.82
C VAL A 283 3.62 4.22 21.68
N ARG A 284 3.31 5.35 22.34
CA ARG A 284 2.03 5.50 23.05
C ARG A 284 0.94 5.90 22.06
N LEU A 285 -0.19 5.17 22.09
CA LEU A 285 -1.38 5.40 21.28
C LEU A 285 -2.39 6.31 22.01
#